data_40a67b8fa7c656cb54d4a847b9bdadd4
#
_entry.id   40a67b8fa7c656cb54d4a847b9bdadd4
#
_cell.length_a   1.000
_cell.length_b   1.000
_cell.length_c   1.000
_cell.angle_alpha   90.00
_cell.angle_beta   90.00
_cell.angle_gamma   90.00
#
_symmetry.space_group_name_H-M   'P 1'
#
loop_
_entity.id
_entity.type
_entity.pdbx_description
1 polymer ?
#
loop_
_entity_poly.entity_id
_entity_poly.type
_entity_poly.pdbx_seq_one_letter_code
_entity_poly.pdbx_strand_id
1 'polypeptide(L)'
;MAPLLQIDDLHVAVDGAEILRGVDLTVGSGEIHALMGPNGAGKSTLAAALMGHPAYRVTAGTIRFDGQDITDWPTDVRAKAGIFLAFQYPEAIEGVSVTQFLRQAMSARKGDDISVLEVRFAMNEWMERLGMDPAFGERHLNTGFSGGEKKRNEILQMALLEPRLAVLDETDSGLDIDALRVVGRGIHTVRESHPELAVLVVTHYQRILEDLLPDRVHLLFDGRVVETGGPELARRIEAGGYEEWRS
;
A
#
# COMPACT_ATOMS: atom_id res chain seq x y z
N MET A 1 9.95 -18.50 -9.39
CA MET A 1 10.62 -17.85 -8.25
C MET A 1 9.73 -18.02 -7.03
N ALA A 2 10.27 -18.01 -5.82
CA ALA A 2 9.42 -18.00 -4.61
C ALA A 2 8.64 -16.67 -4.55
N PRO A 3 7.39 -16.66 -4.08
CA PRO A 3 6.63 -15.42 -3.93
C PRO A 3 7.28 -14.50 -2.88
N LEU A 4 7.16 -13.18 -3.09
CA LEU A 4 7.60 -12.18 -2.12
C LEU A 4 6.65 -12.15 -0.92
N LEU A 5 5.33 -12.12 -1.19
CA LEU A 5 4.28 -12.24 -0.19
C LEU A 5 3.49 -13.51 -0.44
N GLN A 6 3.25 -14.28 0.62
CA GLN A 6 2.38 -15.45 0.60
C GLN A 6 1.47 -15.42 1.82
N ILE A 7 0.19 -15.54 1.59
CA ILE A 7 -0.87 -15.61 2.58
C ILE A 7 -1.58 -16.93 2.39
N ASP A 8 -1.65 -17.74 3.44
CA ASP A 8 -2.24 -19.07 3.41
C ASP A 8 -3.35 -19.14 4.48
N ASP A 9 -4.59 -19.40 4.04
CA ASP A 9 -5.79 -19.60 4.87
C ASP A 9 -5.93 -18.57 5.99
N LEU A 10 -5.77 -17.27 5.67
CA LEU A 10 -5.71 -16.22 6.67
C LEU A 10 -7.09 -15.86 7.21
N HIS A 11 -7.24 -15.98 8.54
CA HIS A 11 -8.40 -15.53 9.28
C HIS A 11 -8.05 -14.35 10.18
N VAL A 12 -8.85 -13.31 10.16
CA VAL A 12 -8.63 -12.09 10.96
C VAL A 12 -9.92 -11.65 11.63
N ALA A 13 -9.84 -11.34 12.93
CA ALA A 13 -10.94 -10.79 13.71
C ALA A 13 -10.64 -9.35 14.16
N VAL A 14 -11.68 -8.52 14.17
CA VAL A 14 -11.70 -7.14 14.69
C VAL A 14 -12.82 -7.04 15.71
N ASP A 15 -12.52 -6.57 16.91
CA ASP A 15 -13.48 -6.46 18.02
C ASP A 15 -14.30 -7.75 18.27
N GLY A 16 -13.65 -8.90 18.07
CA GLY A 16 -14.25 -10.22 18.25
C GLY A 16 -15.09 -10.74 17.07
N ALA A 17 -15.31 -9.92 16.05
CA ALA A 17 -15.97 -10.35 14.81
C ALA A 17 -14.94 -10.82 13.78
N GLU A 18 -15.13 -12.02 13.21
CA GLU A 18 -14.30 -12.52 12.12
C GLU A 18 -14.64 -11.82 10.82
N ILE A 19 -13.64 -11.13 10.23
CA ILE A 19 -13.79 -10.37 8.99
C ILE A 19 -13.15 -11.11 7.81
N LEU A 20 -11.91 -11.61 7.97
CA LEU A 20 -11.29 -12.48 6.96
C LEU A 20 -11.49 -13.93 7.37
N ARG A 21 -11.85 -14.77 6.39
CA ARG A 21 -12.38 -16.13 6.60
C ARG A 21 -11.67 -17.16 5.71
N GLY A 22 -10.35 -17.17 5.75
CA GLY A 22 -9.54 -18.03 4.92
C GLY A 22 -9.17 -17.37 3.59
N VAL A 23 -8.29 -16.36 3.67
CA VAL A 23 -7.75 -15.63 2.51
C VAL A 23 -6.46 -16.31 2.05
N ASP A 24 -6.41 -16.69 0.78
CA ASP A 24 -5.21 -17.13 0.08
C ASP A 24 -4.81 -16.09 -0.95
N LEU A 25 -3.55 -15.63 -0.90
CA LEU A 25 -3.03 -14.63 -1.83
C LEU A 25 -1.51 -14.74 -1.95
N THR A 26 -0.99 -14.63 -3.17
CA THR A 26 0.45 -14.58 -3.42
C THR A 26 0.79 -13.40 -4.30
N VAL A 27 1.92 -12.72 -4.01
CA VAL A 27 2.46 -11.63 -4.82
C VAL A 27 3.94 -11.89 -5.06
N GLY A 28 4.36 -11.85 -6.32
CA GLY A 28 5.76 -11.94 -6.73
C GLY A 28 6.50 -10.62 -6.59
N SER A 29 7.83 -10.68 -6.59
CA SER A 29 8.67 -9.48 -6.66
C SER A 29 8.45 -8.75 -7.98
N GLY A 30 8.27 -7.43 -7.93
CA GLY A 30 8.02 -6.60 -9.10
C GLY A 30 6.62 -6.70 -9.72
N GLU A 31 5.72 -7.52 -9.16
CA GLU A 31 4.34 -7.64 -9.65
C GLU A 31 3.44 -6.54 -9.09
N ILE A 32 2.45 -6.13 -9.88
CA ILE A 32 1.34 -5.29 -9.43
C ILE A 32 0.09 -6.17 -9.33
N HIS A 33 -0.46 -6.26 -8.14
CA HIS A 33 -1.71 -6.94 -7.89
C HIS A 33 -2.79 -5.94 -7.44
N ALA A 34 -4.01 -6.14 -7.90
CA ALA A 34 -5.17 -5.39 -7.45
C ALA A 34 -6.07 -6.27 -6.57
N LEU A 35 -6.49 -5.72 -5.44
CA LEU A 35 -7.50 -6.32 -4.57
C LEU A 35 -8.78 -5.50 -4.70
N MET A 36 -9.79 -6.07 -5.33
CA MET A 36 -11.10 -5.47 -5.52
C MET A 36 -12.15 -6.15 -4.66
N GLY A 37 -13.27 -5.49 -4.45
CA GLY A 37 -14.39 -6.06 -3.69
C GLY A 37 -15.32 -4.97 -3.17
N PRO A 38 -16.55 -5.32 -2.79
CA PRO A 38 -17.52 -4.37 -2.24
C PRO A 38 -17.04 -3.77 -0.91
N ASN A 39 -17.70 -2.69 -0.48
CA ASN A 39 -17.47 -2.13 0.86
C ASN A 39 -17.84 -3.18 1.91
N GLY A 40 -17.01 -3.30 2.94
CA GLY A 40 -17.18 -4.31 3.99
C GLY A 40 -16.65 -5.71 3.63
N ALA A 41 -16.09 -5.94 2.44
CA ALA A 41 -15.54 -7.25 2.06
C ALA A 41 -14.30 -7.68 2.86
N GLY A 42 -13.63 -6.74 3.56
CA GLY A 42 -12.42 -7.01 4.34
C GLY A 42 -11.11 -6.49 3.73
N LYS A 43 -11.17 -5.65 2.67
CA LYS A 43 -9.97 -5.15 1.96
C LYS A 43 -9.00 -4.41 2.89
N SER A 44 -9.47 -3.37 3.59
CA SER A 44 -8.64 -2.61 4.54
C SER A 44 -8.26 -3.45 5.77
N THR A 45 -9.07 -4.45 6.11
CA THR A 45 -8.72 -5.45 7.16
C THR A 45 -7.48 -6.25 6.71
N LEU A 46 -7.43 -6.67 5.44
CA LEU A 46 -6.26 -7.36 4.91
C LEU A 46 -5.02 -6.46 4.90
N ALA A 47 -5.17 -5.21 4.44
CA ALA A 47 -4.08 -4.23 4.45
C ALA A 47 -3.54 -3.96 5.86
N ALA A 48 -4.42 -3.78 6.85
CA ALA A 48 -4.04 -3.59 8.25
C ALA A 48 -3.40 -4.85 8.86
N ALA A 49 -3.93 -6.04 8.57
CA ALA A 49 -3.36 -7.32 9.03
C ALA A 49 -1.97 -7.55 8.42
N LEU A 50 -1.73 -7.19 7.15
CA LEU A 50 -0.41 -7.24 6.52
C LEU A 50 0.60 -6.33 7.22
N MET A 51 0.17 -5.20 7.77
CA MET A 51 1.03 -4.32 8.58
C MET A 51 1.17 -4.77 10.04
N GLY A 52 0.45 -5.79 10.49
CA GLY A 52 0.49 -6.22 11.88
C GLY A 52 -0.14 -5.19 12.83
N HIS A 53 -1.20 -4.51 12.39
CA HIS A 53 -1.90 -3.53 13.21
C HIS A 53 -2.59 -4.23 14.40
N PRO A 54 -2.36 -3.78 15.65
CA PRO A 54 -2.74 -4.52 16.86
C PRO A 54 -4.25 -4.74 17.05
N ALA A 55 -5.09 -3.90 16.45
CA ALA A 55 -6.55 -4.07 16.49
C ALA A 55 -7.06 -5.22 15.58
N TYR A 56 -6.21 -5.72 14.67
CA TYR A 56 -6.55 -6.74 13.68
C TYR A 56 -5.86 -8.05 14.05
N ARG A 57 -6.56 -8.91 14.76
CA ARG A 57 -5.98 -10.14 15.30
C ARG A 57 -6.07 -11.29 14.30
N VAL A 58 -4.92 -11.81 13.88
CA VAL A 58 -4.86 -13.08 13.15
C VAL A 58 -5.32 -14.20 14.09
N THR A 59 -6.34 -14.97 13.68
CA THR A 59 -6.91 -16.06 14.45
C THR A 59 -6.54 -17.44 13.92
N ALA A 60 -6.22 -17.53 12.61
CA ALA A 60 -5.69 -18.72 11.95
C ALA A 60 -4.98 -18.33 10.63
N GLY A 61 -4.27 -19.26 10.05
CA GLY A 61 -3.51 -19.06 8.83
C GLY A 61 -2.15 -18.45 9.06
N THR A 62 -1.43 -18.14 7.97
CA THR A 62 -0.06 -17.60 8.02
C THR A 62 0.17 -16.50 6.99
N ILE A 63 1.03 -15.55 7.34
CA ILE A 63 1.54 -14.51 6.44
C ILE A 63 3.05 -14.72 6.35
N ARG A 64 3.55 -14.97 5.13
CA ARG A 64 4.99 -15.06 4.86
C ARG A 64 5.43 -13.92 3.96
N PHE A 65 6.55 -13.34 4.29
CA PHE A 65 7.21 -12.31 3.51
C PHE A 65 8.67 -12.69 3.28
N ASP A 66 9.07 -12.75 2.01
CA ASP A 66 10.41 -13.21 1.60
C ASP A 66 10.78 -14.57 2.22
N GLY A 67 9.82 -15.50 2.25
CA GLY A 67 9.95 -16.84 2.82
C GLY A 67 9.94 -16.91 4.36
N GLN A 68 9.94 -15.79 5.07
CA GLN A 68 9.87 -15.74 6.52
C GLN A 68 8.42 -15.62 6.99
N ASP A 69 8.04 -16.35 8.03
CA ASP A 69 6.76 -16.20 8.69
C ASP A 69 6.75 -14.90 9.51
N ILE A 70 5.89 -13.97 9.13
CA ILE A 70 5.75 -12.66 9.76
C ILE A 70 4.43 -12.51 10.52
N THR A 71 3.67 -13.60 10.69
CA THR A 71 2.30 -13.57 11.22
C THR A 71 2.21 -12.82 12.55
N ASP A 72 3.18 -13.04 13.44
CA ASP A 72 3.22 -12.41 14.77
C ASP A 72 4.18 -11.22 14.86
N TRP A 73 4.77 -10.77 13.74
CA TRP A 73 5.69 -9.64 13.79
C TRP A 73 4.96 -8.33 14.04
N PRO A 74 5.49 -7.45 14.93
CA PRO A 74 4.93 -6.13 15.14
C PRO A 74 5.14 -5.21 13.93
N THR A 75 4.34 -4.17 13.83
CA THR A 75 4.27 -3.24 12.70
C THR A 75 5.64 -2.66 12.32
N ASP A 76 6.43 -2.24 13.30
CA ASP A 76 7.75 -1.62 13.04
C ASP A 76 8.75 -2.62 12.45
N VAL A 77 8.69 -3.89 12.83
CA VAL A 77 9.54 -4.95 12.28
C VAL A 77 9.16 -5.23 10.83
N ARG A 78 7.84 -5.30 10.53
CA ARG A 78 7.36 -5.48 9.14
C ARG A 78 7.75 -4.30 8.25
N ALA A 79 7.64 -3.06 8.76
CA ALA A 79 8.06 -1.86 8.05
C ALA A 79 9.58 -1.88 7.75
N LYS A 80 10.41 -2.26 8.73
CA LYS A 80 11.86 -2.42 8.55
C LYS A 80 12.21 -3.53 7.57
N ALA A 81 11.43 -4.62 7.52
CA ALA A 81 11.61 -5.70 6.55
C ALA A 81 11.28 -5.27 5.11
N GLY A 82 10.54 -4.19 4.93
CA GLY A 82 10.25 -3.62 3.62
C GLY A 82 8.80 -3.65 3.19
N ILE A 83 7.86 -3.73 4.12
CA ILE A 83 6.44 -3.55 3.84
C ILE A 83 6.06 -2.10 4.12
N PHE A 84 5.43 -1.45 3.16
CA PHE A 84 4.93 -0.08 3.24
C PHE A 84 3.40 -0.08 3.07
N LEU A 85 2.72 0.75 3.86
CA LEU A 85 1.27 0.97 3.72
C LEU A 85 1.00 2.45 3.46
N ALA A 86 0.39 2.76 2.31
CA ALA A 86 -0.26 4.04 2.08
C ALA A 86 -1.69 3.97 2.61
N PHE A 87 -2.01 4.86 3.53
CA PHE A 87 -3.30 4.86 4.23
C PHE A 87 -4.40 5.53 3.38
N GLN A 88 -5.63 5.08 3.56
CA GLN A 88 -6.80 5.77 3.01
C GLN A 88 -6.88 7.23 3.52
N TYR A 89 -6.64 7.43 4.82
CA TYR A 89 -6.64 8.74 5.49
C TYR A 89 -5.34 8.91 6.28
N PRO A 90 -4.25 9.45 5.64
CA PRO A 90 -3.01 9.67 6.36
C PRO A 90 -3.16 10.76 7.43
N GLU A 91 -2.75 10.42 8.65
CA GLU A 91 -2.83 11.28 9.83
C GLU A 91 -1.90 12.49 9.71
N ALA A 92 -2.32 13.62 10.29
CA ALA A 92 -1.50 14.82 10.41
C ALA A 92 -0.69 14.77 11.70
N ILE A 93 0.60 15.12 11.61
CA ILE A 93 1.49 15.20 12.78
C ILE A 93 2.00 16.63 12.91
N GLU A 94 1.34 17.42 13.75
CA GLU A 94 1.75 18.78 14.03
C GLU A 94 3.12 18.83 14.71
N GLY A 95 3.94 19.81 14.35
CA GLY A 95 5.28 20.01 14.92
C GLY A 95 6.37 19.10 14.34
N VAL A 96 6.03 18.12 13.49
CA VAL A 96 6.99 17.26 12.81
C VAL A 96 7.00 17.59 11.32
N SER A 97 8.11 18.10 10.80
CA SER A 97 8.22 18.35 9.34
C SER A 97 8.35 17.06 8.55
N VAL A 98 7.99 17.11 7.25
CA VAL A 98 8.18 15.99 6.32
C VAL A 98 9.64 15.52 6.32
N THR A 99 10.61 16.45 6.34
CA THR A 99 12.04 16.14 6.41
C THR A 99 12.39 15.37 7.69
N GLN A 100 11.89 15.82 8.85
CA GLN A 100 12.17 15.17 10.14
C GLN A 100 11.57 13.76 10.20
N PHE A 101 10.32 13.62 9.74
CA PHE A 101 9.66 12.32 9.66
C PHE A 101 10.43 11.35 8.77
N LEU A 102 10.79 11.77 7.54
CA LEU A 102 11.51 10.94 6.59
C LEU A 102 12.91 10.56 7.10
N ARG A 103 13.62 11.49 7.71
CA ARG A 103 14.92 11.20 8.35
C ARG A 103 14.77 10.06 9.36
N GLN A 104 13.81 10.17 10.26
CA GLN A 104 13.60 9.17 11.31
C GLN A 104 13.19 7.80 10.71
N ALA A 105 12.30 7.79 9.72
CA ALA A 105 11.84 6.58 9.07
C ALA A 105 12.97 5.89 8.27
N MET A 106 13.75 6.65 7.50
CA MET A 106 14.90 6.15 6.74
C MET A 106 15.99 5.61 7.68
N SER A 107 16.30 6.33 8.77
CA SER A 107 17.27 5.88 9.77
C SER A 107 16.84 4.57 10.45
N ALA A 108 15.56 4.48 10.82
CA ALA A 108 15.00 3.26 11.43
C ALA A 108 15.06 2.05 10.48
N ARG A 109 14.88 2.29 9.17
CA ARG A 109 14.92 1.23 8.15
C ARG A 109 16.34 0.77 7.82
N LYS A 110 17.29 1.72 7.69
CA LYS A 110 18.70 1.42 7.40
C LYS A 110 19.47 0.89 8.62
N GLY A 111 18.97 1.15 9.82
CA GLY A 111 19.64 0.79 11.07
C GLY A 111 20.77 1.75 11.47
N ASP A 112 20.95 2.85 10.72
CA ASP A 112 21.99 3.86 10.92
C ASP A 112 21.37 5.26 11.00
N ASP A 113 22.01 6.19 11.73
CA ASP A 113 21.55 7.59 11.79
C ASP A 113 21.93 8.35 10.51
N ILE A 114 20.91 8.64 9.69
CA ILE A 114 21.08 9.37 8.43
C ILE A 114 21.14 10.86 8.71
N SER A 115 22.13 11.55 8.11
CA SER A 115 22.26 12.99 8.26
C SER A 115 21.10 13.75 7.60
N VAL A 116 20.74 14.93 8.15
CA VAL A 116 19.71 15.80 7.55
C VAL A 116 20.06 16.18 6.11
N LEU A 117 21.35 16.35 5.79
CA LEU A 117 21.80 16.71 4.46
C LEU A 117 21.53 15.57 3.45
N GLU A 118 21.84 14.32 3.80
CA GLU A 118 21.55 13.17 2.95
C GLU A 118 20.06 13.05 2.64
N VAL A 119 19.22 13.19 3.68
CA VAL A 119 17.76 13.16 3.50
C VAL A 119 17.30 14.29 2.57
N ARG A 120 17.79 15.52 2.77
CA ARG A 120 17.43 16.65 1.91
C ARG A 120 17.86 16.48 0.46
N PHE A 121 19.04 15.92 0.21
CA PHE A 121 19.47 15.61 -1.15
C PHE A 121 18.56 14.59 -1.82
N ALA A 122 18.31 13.46 -1.16
CA ALA A 122 17.42 12.43 -1.68
C ALA A 122 15.98 12.95 -1.88
N MET A 123 15.47 13.74 -0.92
CA MET A 123 14.16 14.37 -1.04
C MET A 123 14.07 15.32 -2.24
N ASN A 124 15.06 16.20 -2.44
CA ASN A 124 15.05 17.16 -3.55
C ASN A 124 15.05 16.44 -4.90
N GLU A 125 15.86 15.38 -5.05
CA GLU A 125 15.89 14.57 -6.27
C GLU A 125 14.52 13.95 -6.56
N TRP A 126 13.88 13.32 -5.55
CA TRP A 126 12.58 12.73 -5.74
C TRP A 126 11.46 13.75 -5.90
N MET A 127 11.51 14.89 -5.20
CA MET A 127 10.54 15.97 -5.36
C MET A 127 10.58 16.55 -6.76
N GLU A 128 11.78 16.73 -7.36
CA GLU A 128 11.92 17.15 -8.76
C GLU A 128 11.25 16.14 -9.71
N ARG A 129 11.53 14.85 -9.55
CA ARG A 129 10.94 13.76 -10.36
C ARG A 129 9.43 13.66 -10.22
N LEU A 130 8.89 13.95 -9.03
CA LEU A 130 7.46 13.93 -8.73
C LEU A 130 6.75 15.27 -8.97
N GLY A 131 7.49 16.30 -9.45
CA GLY A 131 6.94 17.63 -9.68
C GLY A 131 6.43 18.31 -8.41
N MET A 132 7.13 18.12 -7.28
CA MET A 132 6.80 18.70 -5.97
C MET A 132 7.69 19.91 -5.69
N ASP A 133 7.14 20.93 -5.01
CA ASP A 133 7.92 22.07 -4.55
C ASP A 133 8.88 21.64 -3.42
N PRO A 134 10.20 21.95 -3.51
CA PRO A 134 11.16 21.63 -2.44
C PRO A 134 10.79 22.20 -1.06
N ALA A 135 10.04 23.32 -0.99
CA ALA A 135 9.56 23.89 0.26
C ALA A 135 8.60 22.94 1.01
N PHE A 136 8.06 21.93 0.35
CA PHE A 136 7.17 20.93 0.93
C PHE A 136 7.82 20.16 2.09
N GLY A 137 9.13 19.94 2.04
CA GLY A 137 9.90 19.26 3.08
C GLY A 137 9.88 19.94 4.45
N GLU A 138 9.68 21.25 4.49
CA GLU A 138 9.64 22.03 5.74
C GLU A 138 8.22 22.11 6.34
N ARG A 139 7.18 21.71 5.61
CA ARG A 139 5.82 21.70 6.10
C ARG A 139 5.61 20.57 7.12
N HIS A 140 4.70 20.77 8.08
CA HIS A 140 4.34 19.72 9.01
C HIS A 140 3.60 18.58 8.29
N LEU A 141 3.94 17.35 8.63
CA LEU A 141 3.45 16.15 7.98
C LEU A 141 1.92 16.12 7.92
N ASN A 142 1.39 16.11 6.72
CA ASN A 142 -0.04 16.07 6.39
C ASN A 142 -0.90 17.22 6.96
N THR A 143 -0.32 18.21 7.67
CA THR A 143 -1.05 19.33 8.26
C THR A 143 -1.41 20.36 7.19
N GLY A 144 -2.72 20.52 6.94
CA GLY A 144 -3.23 21.46 5.92
C GLY A 144 -2.92 21.04 4.48
N PHE A 145 -2.54 19.78 4.25
CA PHE A 145 -2.34 19.27 2.90
C PHE A 145 -3.68 19.00 2.22
N SER A 146 -3.78 19.36 0.94
CA SER A 146 -4.85 18.88 0.08
C SER A 146 -4.77 17.37 -0.12
N GLY A 147 -5.85 16.73 -0.58
CA GLY A 147 -5.84 15.30 -0.88
C GLY A 147 -4.71 14.89 -1.83
N GLY A 148 -4.52 15.64 -2.92
CA GLY A 148 -3.43 15.40 -3.87
C GLY A 148 -2.03 15.59 -3.27
N GLU A 149 -1.83 16.57 -2.37
CA GLU A 149 -0.56 16.75 -1.66
C GLU A 149 -0.26 15.60 -0.70
N LYS A 150 -1.27 15.11 0.02
CA LYS A 150 -1.12 13.93 0.89
C LYS A 150 -0.66 12.71 0.10
N LYS A 151 -1.26 12.46 -1.06
CA LYS A 151 -0.90 11.31 -1.90
C LYS A 151 0.48 11.46 -2.53
N ARG A 152 0.87 12.64 -3.01
CA ARG A 152 2.27 12.88 -3.44
C ARG A 152 3.26 12.66 -2.31
N ASN A 153 2.91 13.08 -1.08
CA ASN A 153 3.75 12.83 0.09
C ASN A 153 3.90 11.32 0.39
N GLU A 154 2.84 10.52 0.25
CA GLU A 154 2.93 9.05 0.40
C GLU A 154 3.82 8.43 -0.68
N ILE A 155 3.74 8.90 -1.93
CA ILE A 155 4.63 8.46 -3.00
C ILE A 155 6.09 8.85 -2.72
N LEU A 156 6.34 10.07 -2.23
CA LEU A 156 7.66 10.51 -1.80
C LEU A 156 8.21 9.62 -0.68
N GLN A 157 7.37 9.28 0.32
CA GLN A 157 7.74 8.34 1.38
C GLN A 157 8.09 6.97 0.81
N MET A 158 7.27 6.43 -0.10
CA MET A 158 7.52 5.14 -0.75
C MET A 158 8.84 5.17 -1.53
N ALA A 159 9.12 6.26 -2.26
CA ALA A 159 10.35 6.42 -3.02
C ALA A 159 11.60 6.42 -2.14
N LEU A 160 11.56 7.12 -1.01
CA LEU A 160 12.71 7.28 -0.10
C LEU A 160 12.90 6.10 0.86
N LEU A 161 11.82 5.41 1.21
CA LEU A 161 11.87 4.24 2.06
C LEU A 161 12.19 2.96 1.29
N GLU A 162 12.12 2.97 -0.03
CA GLU A 162 12.48 1.86 -0.91
C GLU A 162 11.90 0.50 -0.43
N PRO A 163 10.58 0.40 -0.24
CA PRO A 163 9.98 -0.85 0.21
C PRO A 163 10.11 -1.95 -0.84
N ARG A 164 10.02 -3.19 -0.41
CA ARG A 164 9.90 -4.34 -1.31
C ARG A 164 8.45 -4.62 -1.70
N LEU A 165 7.51 -4.30 -0.79
CA LEU A 165 6.06 -4.39 -1.00
C LEU A 165 5.40 -3.09 -0.57
N ALA A 166 4.68 -2.44 -1.48
CA ALA A 166 3.79 -1.32 -1.16
C ALA A 166 2.34 -1.79 -1.20
N VAL A 167 1.62 -1.62 -0.09
CA VAL A 167 0.18 -1.81 0.00
C VAL A 167 -0.47 -0.44 -0.08
N LEU A 168 -1.31 -0.21 -1.09
CA LEU A 168 -1.98 1.06 -1.35
C LEU A 168 -3.47 0.92 -1.03
N ASP A 169 -3.88 1.31 0.19
CA ASP A 169 -5.26 1.13 0.65
C ASP A 169 -6.14 2.30 0.24
N GLU A 170 -7.02 2.08 -0.74
CA GLU A 170 -7.98 3.05 -1.29
C GLU A 170 -7.36 4.44 -1.54
N THR A 171 -6.14 4.46 -2.09
CA THR A 171 -5.40 5.71 -2.35
C THR A 171 -6.06 6.59 -3.40
N ASP A 172 -7.07 6.10 -4.09
CA ASP A 172 -7.91 6.76 -5.08
C ASP A 172 -9.16 7.41 -4.48
N SER A 173 -9.50 7.13 -3.22
CA SER A 173 -10.71 7.66 -2.56
C SER A 173 -10.64 9.18 -2.39
N GLY A 174 -11.68 9.88 -2.90
CA GLY A 174 -11.81 11.33 -2.76
C GLY A 174 -10.85 12.16 -3.63
N LEU A 175 -10.14 11.53 -4.56
CA LEU A 175 -9.29 12.23 -5.53
C LEU A 175 -10.06 12.52 -6.83
N ASP A 176 -9.74 13.66 -7.45
CA ASP A 176 -10.14 13.94 -8.82
C ASP A 176 -9.28 13.15 -9.84
N ILE A 177 -9.69 13.18 -11.10
CA ILE A 177 -9.03 12.41 -12.18
C ILE A 177 -7.56 12.80 -12.34
N ASP A 178 -7.25 14.09 -12.17
CA ASP A 178 -5.88 14.57 -12.36
C ASP A 178 -4.98 14.13 -11.20
N ALA A 179 -5.49 14.14 -9.97
CA ALA A 179 -4.78 13.62 -8.81
C ALA A 179 -4.54 12.09 -8.91
N LEU A 180 -5.51 11.33 -9.42
CA LEU A 180 -5.33 9.89 -9.69
C LEU A 180 -4.20 9.60 -10.67
N ARG A 181 -4.14 10.34 -11.79
CA ARG A 181 -3.06 10.23 -12.76
C ARG A 181 -1.69 10.57 -12.17
N VAL A 182 -1.62 11.56 -11.27
CA VAL A 182 -0.39 11.90 -10.54
C VAL A 182 0.06 10.73 -9.67
N VAL A 183 -0.87 10.08 -8.97
CA VAL A 183 -0.56 8.88 -8.16
C VAL A 183 -0.03 7.75 -9.05
N GLY A 184 -0.74 7.41 -10.12
CA GLY A 184 -0.33 6.35 -11.05
C GLY A 184 1.07 6.61 -11.64
N ARG A 185 1.31 7.81 -12.17
CA ARG A 185 2.64 8.21 -12.70
C ARG A 185 3.73 8.17 -11.61
N GLY A 186 3.42 8.64 -10.40
CA GLY A 186 4.36 8.61 -9.29
C GLY A 186 4.79 7.17 -8.94
N ILE A 187 3.86 6.22 -8.89
CA ILE A 187 4.15 4.80 -8.65
C ILE A 187 5.03 4.24 -9.78
N HIS A 188 4.73 4.56 -11.05
CA HIS A 188 5.57 4.17 -12.18
C HIS A 188 6.99 4.74 -12.05
N THR A 189 7.13 6.03 -11.75
CA THR A 189 8.44 6.68 -11.57
C THR A 189 9.26 6.00 -10.46
N VAL A 190 8.63 5.59 -9.36
CA VAL A 190 9.30 4.85 -8.29
C VAL A 190 9.70 3.45 -8.78
N ARG A 191 8.83 2.73 -9.48
CA ARG A 191 9.12 1.38 -9.99
C ARG A 191 10.20 1.37 -11.08
N GLU A 192 10.31 2.41 -11.90
CA GLU A 192 11.43 2.54 -12.85
C GLU A 192 12.79 2.54 -12.15
N SER A 193 12.88 3.10 -10.94
CA SER A 193 14.09 3.10 -10.12
C SER A 193 14.23 1.83 -9.26
N HIS A 194 13.10 1.21 -8.92
CA HIS A 194 13.01 0.03 -8.05
C HIS A 194 12.15 -1.05 -8.73
N PRO A 195 12.66 -1.73 -9.78
CA PRO A 195 11.86 -2.68 -10.59
C PRO A 195 11.39 -3.90 -9.79
N GLU A 196 12.02 -4.20 -8.65
CA GLU A 196 11.61 -5.28 -7.75
C GLU A 196 10.46 -4.90 -6.80
N LEU A 197 10.05 -3.62 -6.76
CA LEU A 197 8.95 -3.17 -5.95
C LEU A 197 7.64 -3.85 -6.37
N ALA A 198 7.13 -4.70 -5.49
CA ALA A 198 5.79 -5.26 -5.63
C ALA A 198 4.75 -4.28 -5.10
N VAL A 199 3.58 -4.22 -5.73
CA VAL A 199 2.49 -3.32 -5.34
C VAL A 199 1.20 -4.10 -5.20
N LEU A 200 0.54 -3.99 -4.04
CA LEU A 200 -0.82 -4.47 -3.82
C LEU A 200 -1.76 -3.26 -3.71
N VAL A 201 -2.52 -3.00 -4.76
CA VAL A 201 -3.48 -1.90 -4.81
C VAL A 201 -4.83 -2.39 -4.31
N VAL A 202 -5.30 -1.83 -3.21
CA VAL A 202 -6.66 -2.03 -2.71
C VAL A 202 -7.54 -0.91 -3.28
N THR A 203 -8.48 -1.24 -4.14
CA THR A 203 -9.36 -0.25 -4.78
C THR A 203 -10.72 -0.85 -5.12
N HIS A 204 -11.70 0.00 -5.25
CA HIS A 204 -13.00 -0.32 -5.85
C HIS A 204 -13.21 0.43 -7.20
N TYR A 205 -12.20 1.17 -7.67
CA TYR A 205 -12.24 1.92 -8.93
C TYR A 205 -11.27 1.34 -9.96
N GLN A 206 -11.75 1.05 -11.16
CA GLN A 206 -10.93 0.58 -12.26
C GLN A 206 -9.94 1.65 -12.75
N ARG A 207 -10.27 2.93 -12.64
CA ARG A 207 -9.48 4.02 -13.22
C ARG A 207 -8.01 4.02 -12.81
N ILE A 208 -7.71 3.76 -11.54
CA ILE A 208 -6.31 3.66 -11.10
C ILE A 208 -5.61 2.44 -11.72
N LEU A 209 -6.36 1.37 -12.02
CA LEU A 209 -5.82 0.16 -12.62
C LEU A 209 -5.52 0.32 -14.11
N GLU A 210 -6.16 1.29 -14.80
CA GLU A 210 -5.84 1.64 -16.19
C GLU A 210 -4.43 2.25 -16.30
N ASP A 211 -4.03 3.03 -15.31
CA ASP A 211 -2.67 3.60 -15.23
C ASP A 211 -1.66 2.57 -14.70
N LEU A 212 -2.03 1.71 -13.75
CA LEU A 212 -1.09 0.81 -13.09
C LEU A 212 -0.90 -0.54 -13.79
N LEU A 213 -1.86 -0.96 -14.65
CA LEU A 213 -1.82 -2.21 -15.42
C LEU A 213 -1.45 -3.42 -14.56
N PRO A 214 -2.35 -3.89 -13.66
CA PRO A 214 -2.02 -4.97 -12.74
C PRO A 214 -1.77 -6.30 -13.47
N ASP A 215 -0.80 -7.07 -12.98
CA ASP A 215 -0.52 -8.42 -13.45
C ASP A 215 -1.63 -9.38 -13.06
N ARG A 216 -2.24 -9.17 -11.88
CA ARG A 216 -3.36 -9.95 -11.36
C ARG A 216 -4.37 -9.08 -10.62
N VAL A 217 -5.62 -9.52 -10.70
CA VAL A 217 -6.75 -8.94 -9.96
C VAL A 217 -7.37 -10.02 -9.09
N HIS A 218 -7.54 -9.72 -7.81
CA HIS A 218 -8.19 -10.59 -6.83
C HIS A 218 -9.51 -9.97 -6.41
N LEU A 219 -10.57 -10.76 -6.41
CA LEU A 219 -11.87 -10.34 -5.90
C LEU A 219 -12.05 -10.87 -4.49
N LEU A 220 -12.07 -9.96 -3.52
CA LEU A 220 -12.41 -10.25 -2.13
C LEU A 220 -13.91 -10.03 -1.92
N PHE A 221 -14.59 -11.07 -1.48
CA PHE A 221 -16.02 -11.05 -1.19
C PHE A 221 -16.29 -11.81 0.11
N ASP A 222 -17.03 -11.21 1.03
CA ASP A 222 -17.36 -11.79 2.34
C ASP A 222 -16.15 -12.43 3.08
N GLY A 223 -15.02 -11.71 3.08
CA GLY A 223 -13.79 -12.13 3.76
C GLY A 223 -12.99 -13.22 3.07
N ARG A 224 -13.26 -13.56 1.81
CA ARG A 224 -12.56 -14.58 1.02
C ARG A 224 -12.16 -14.06 -0.34
N VAL A 225 -11.04 -14.49 -0.85
CA VAL A 225 -10.71 -14.31 -2.29
C VAL A 225 -11.51 -15.35 -3.06
N VAL A 226 -12.56 -14.90 -3.74
CA VAL A 226 -13.49 -15.78 -4.47
C VAL A 226 -13.09 -15.99 -5.92
N GLU A 227 -12.30 -15.07 -6.48
CA GLU A 227 -11.78 -15.20 -7.84
C GLU A 227 -10.45 -14.46 -7.99
N THR A 228 -9.55 -15.01 -8.79
CA THR A 228 -8.29 -14.38 -9.22
C THR A 228 -8.18 -14.49 -10.74
N GLY A 229 -7.93 -13.37 -11.40
CA GLY A 229 -7.79 -13.29 -12.86
C GLY A 229 -6.76 -12.25 -13.29
N GLY A 230 -6.75 -11.95 -14.57
CA GLY A 230 -5.99 -10.84 -15.15
C GLY A 230 -6.79 -9.52 -15.11
N PRO A 231 -6.31 -8.48 -15.83
CA PRO A 231 -6.99 -7.17 -15.88
C PRO A 231 -8.45 -7.22 -16.39
N GLU A 232 -8.82 -8.28 -17.13
CA GLU A 232 -10.19 -8.50 -17.60
C GLU A 232 -11.18 -8.73 -16.46
N LEU A 233 -10.74 -9.26 -15.31
CA LEU A 233 -11.58 -9.42 -14.13
C LEU A 233 -12.05 -8.07 -13.60
N ALA A 234 -11.15 -7.07 -13.54
CA ALA A 234 -11.52 -5.72 -13.12
C ALA A 234 -12.61 -5.11 -14.01
N ARG A 235 -12.48 -5.28 -15.35
CA ARG A 235 -13.50 -4.81 -16.32
C ARG A 235 -14.84 -5.51 -16.14
N ARG A 236 -14.82 -6.83 -15.87
CA ARG A 236 -16.04 -7.61 -15.62
C ARG A 236 -16.76 -7.16 -14.35
N ILE A 237 -16.00 -6.89 -13.27
CA ILE A 237 -16.55 -6.35 -12.02
C ILE A 237 -17.18 -4.98 -12.23
N GLU A 238 -16.53 -4.08 -13.00
CA GLU A 238 -17.08 -2.74 -13.25
C GLU A 238 -18.36 -2.79 -14.10
N ALA A 239 -18.38 -3.64 -15.11
CA ALA A 239 -19.53 -3.74 -16.03
C ALA A 239 -20.75 -4.43 -15.39
N GLY A 240 -20.54 -5.44 -14.55
CA GLY A 240 -21.59 -6.30 -13.98
C GLY A 240 -21.83 -6.08 -12.48
N GLY A 241 -21.01 -5.30 -11.80
CA GLY A 241 -21.03 -5.19 -10.34
C GLY A 241 -20.63 -6.53 -9.68
N TYR A 242 -21.10 -6.75 -8.45
CA TYR A 242 -20.77 -7.91 -7.64
C TYR A 242 -21.89 -8.96 -7.57
N GLU A 243 -22.94 -8.84 -8.41
CA GLU A 243 -24.12 -9.71 -8.33
C GLU A 243 -23.80 -11.18 -8.62
N GLU A 244 -22.85 -11.43 -9.54
CA GLU A 244 -22.40 -12.78 -9.92
C GLU A 244 -21.82 -13.59 -8.74
N TRP A 245 -21.28 -12.92 -7.72
CA TRP A 245 -20.62 -13.54 -6.57
C TRP A 245 -21.45 -13.49 -5.26
N ARG A 246 -22.72 -13.05 -5.34
CA ARG A 246 -23.64 -12.98 -4.18
C ARG A 246 -24.39 -14.27 -3.88
N SER A 247 -24.12 -15.35 -4.59
CA SER A 247 -24.84 -16.62 -4.44
C SER A 247 -24.34 -17.47 -3.28
#